data_e014bc49955de574518d1e562855675b
#
_entry.id   e014bc49955de574518d1e562855675b
#
_cell.length_a   1.000
_cell.length_b   1.000
_cell.length_c   1.000
_cell.angle_alpha   90.00
_cell.angle_beta   90.00
_cell.angle_gamma   90.00
#
_symmetry.space_group_name_H-M   'P 1'
#
loop_
_entity.id
_entity.type
_entity.pdbx_description
1 polymer ?
#
loop_
_entity_poly.entity_id
_entity_poly.type
_entity_poly.pdbx_seq_one_letter_code
_entity_poly.pdbx_strand_id
1 'polypeptide(L)'
;MLDLLVTGDLVLNDGVWRKAAVGVQDGKVAGLYASVGAAPAATETVDADGCLIYPGMVDAHVHCHSNTAENFELATQAAAAGGVTTIVEMPYDQGAPVNKPEVFRKKVGAIGQTCRVDVAMLATLRKRAEAEEVAPLVREGACGFKMSVYETDPDRFPRIDDDILWQVLPEIARHGVPVGFHGAIDLIIEDLIPRAKRAG
;
A
#
# COMPACT_ATOMS: atom_id res chain seq x y z
N MET A 1 26.27 6.72 19.11
CA MET A 1 25.36 6.10 20.10
C MET A 1 24.07 5.80 19.35
N LEU A 2 23.53 4.61 19.49
CA LEU A 2 22.26 4.24 18.82
C LEU A 2 21.08 4.90 19.56
N ASP A 3 19.98 5.15 18.83
CA ASP A 3 18.73 5.60 19.45
C ASP A 3 18.01 4.41 20.08
N LEU A 4 18.01 3.27 19.39
CA LEU A 4 17.34 2.05 19.82
C LEU A 4 18.18 0.82 19.47
N LEU A 5 18.19 -0.17 20.38
CA LEU A 5 18.71 -1.52 20.17
C LEU A 5 17.58 -2.52 20.42
N VAL A 6 17.28 -3.36 19.44
CA VAL A 6 16.29 -4.45 19.58
C VAL A 6 17.03 -5.77 19.58
N THR A 7 16.81 -6.61 20.60
CA THR A 7 17.49 -7.90 20.76
C THR A 7 16.48 -9.04 20.69
N GLY A 8 16.82 -10.14 20.01
CA GLY A 8 15.94 -11.30 19.88
C GLY A 8 16.41 -12.24 18.76
N ASP A 9 15.49 -13.02 18.22
CA ASP A 9 15.79 -13.97 17.16
C ASP A 9 15.54 -13.29 15.79
N LEU A 10 16.58 -12.73 15.19
CA LEU A 10 16.49 -12.03 13.89
C LEU A 10 16.35 -13.03 12.74
N VAL A 11 15.30 -12.84 11.93
CA VAL A 11 15.08 -13.62 10.71
C VAL A 11 15.80 -12.94 9.55
N LEU A 12 16.65 -13.72 8.86
CA LEU A 12 17.42 -13.28 7.72
C LEU A 12 16.73 -13.64 6.39
N ASN A 13 17.22 -13.06 5.30
CA ASN A 13 16.66 -13.26 3.96
C ASN A 13 16.71 -14.72 3.46
N ASP A 14 17.56 -15.55 4.05
CA ASP A 14 17.64 -17.00 3.77
C ASP A 14 16.61 -17.83 4.54
N GLY A 15 15.76 -17.19 5.34
CA GLY A 15 14.77 -17.85 6.19
C GLY A 15 15.39 -18.46 7.47
N VAL A 16 16.68 -18.33 7.68
CA VAL A 16 17.34 -18.74 8.92
C VAL A 16 17.21 -17.63 9.95
N TRP A 17 16.91 -18.01 11.17
CA TRP A 17 16.90 -17.07 12.29
C TRP A 17 18.07 -17.36 13.24
N ARG A 18 18.55 -16.33 13.89
CA ARG A 18 19.61 -16.43 14.90
C ARG A 18 19.53 -15.30 15.90
N LYS A 19 19.95 -15.54 17.13
CA LYS A 19 20.06 -14.49 18.15
C LYS A 19 20.98 -13.39 17.65
N ALA A 20 20.47 -12.16 17.64
CA ALA A 20 21.16 -10.99 17.14
C ALA A 20 20.58 -9.73 17.78
N ALA A 21 21.20 -8.60 17.48
CA ALA A 21 20.68 -7.29 17.84
C ALA A 21 20.61 -6.38 16.61
N VAL A 22 19.51 -5.63 16.52
CA VAL A 22 19.28 -4.63 15.47
C VAL A 22 19.46 -3.25 16.10
N GLY A 23 20.44 -2.48 15.61
CA GLY A 23 20.67 -1.11 16.05
C GLY A 23 20.01 -0.14 15.08
N VAL A 24 19.32 0.85 15.65
CA VAL A 24 18.66 1.93 14.91
C VAL A 24 19.29 3.28 15.31
N GLN A 25 19.50 4.13 14.32
CA GLN A 25 19.95 5.51 14.50
C GLN A 25 19.28 6.41 13.46
N ASP A 26 18.75 7.53 13.89
CA ASP A 26 18.04 8.50 13.03
C ASP A 26 16.91 7.85 12.23
N GLY A 27 16.14 6.93 12.86
CA GLY A 27 15.03 6.22 12.25
C GLY A 27 15.43 5.16 11.22
N LYS A 28 16.70 4.79 11.11
CA LYS A 28 17.22 3.82 10.14
C LYS A 28 17.98 2.69 10.84
N VAL A 29 17.95 1.50 10.23
CA VAL A 29 18.81 0.39 10.68
C VAL A 29 20.27 0.77 10.44
N ALA A 30 20.99 1.01 11.53
CA ALA A 30 22.40 1.37 11.51
C ALA A 30 23.33 0.16 11.47
N GLY A 31 22.88 -0.99 11.97
CA GLY A 31 23.65 -2.23 11.93
C GLY A 31 22.94 -3.43 12.51
N LEU A 32 23.46 -4.60 12.15
CA LEU A 32 23.09 -5.88 12.73
C LEU A 32 24.31 -6.41 13.52
N TYR A 33 24.08 -6.81 14.76
CA TYR A 33 25.14 -7.22 15.68
C TYR A 33 24.90 -8.65 16.16
N ALA A 34 25.95 -9.44 16.26
CA ALA A 34 25.86 -10.84 16.68
C ALA A 34 25.41 -11.02 18.14
N SER A 35 25.49 -9.98 18.94
CA SER A 35 25.01 -9.96 20.34
C SER A 35 24.88 -8.52 20.85
N VAL A 36 24.20 -8.35 21.98
CA VAL A 36 24.10 -7.04 22.66
C VAL A 36 25.49 -6.45 22.97
N GLY A 37 26.42 -7.28 23.43
CA GLY A 37 27.77 -6.86 23.78
C GLY A 37 28.64 -6.44 22.60
N ALA A 38 28.24 -6.79 21.36
CA ALA A 38 28.91 -6.38 20.14
C ALA A 38 28.35 -5.07 19.56
N ALA A 39 27.19 -4.60 20.06
CA ALA A 39 26.54 -3.38 19.61
C ALA A 39 27.11 -2.15 20.35
N PRO A 40 27.11 -0.97 19.74
CA PRO A 40 27.34 0.28 20.45
C PRO A 40 26.26 0.54 21.51
N ALA A 41 26.56 1.38 22.49
CA ALA A 41 25.56 1.83 23.46
C ALA A 41 24.34 2.46 22.77
N ALA A 42 23.16 2.18 23.28
CA ALA A 42 21.89 2.72 22.79
C ALA A 42 21.18 3.51 23.88
N THR A 43 20.37 4.49 23.49
CA THR A 43 19.53 5.27 24.41
C THR A 43 18.40 4.40 24.98
N GLU A 44 17.83 3.54 24.14
CA GLU A 44 16.78 2.60 24.51
C GLU A 44 17.15 1.19 24.04
N THR A 45 16.76 0.20 24.83
CA THR A 45 16.92 -1.22 24.46
C THR A 45 15.59 -1.93 24.65
N VAL A 46 15.13 -2.62 23.60
CA VAL A 46 13.97 -3.51 23.62
C VAL A 46 14.48 -4.94 23.64
N ASP A 47 14.20 -5.66 24.72
CA ASP A 47 14.47 -7.07 24.82
C ASP A 47 13.26 -7.85 24.28
N ALA A 48 13.45 -8.49 23.13
CA ALA A 48 12.47 -9.35 22.48
C ALA A 48 12.90 -10.82 22.52
N ASP A 49 13.54 -11.25 23.62
CA ASP A 49 13.94 -12.65 23.79
C ASP A 49 12.71 -13.58 23.69
N GLY A 50 12.85 -14.65 22.92
CA GLY A 50 11.75 -15.56 22.59
C GLY A 50 10.80 -15.08 21.48
N CYS A 51 11.04 -13.90 20.92
CA CYS A 51 10.30 -13.38 19.77
C CYS A 51 11.17 -13.37 18.51
N LEU A 52 10.53 -13.58 17.36
CA LEU A 52 11.17 -13.42 16.07
C LEU A 52 11.12 -11.94 15.67
N ILE A 53 12.26 -11.40 15.24
CA ILE A 53 12.37 -10.04 14.72
C ILE A 53 12.33 -10.09 13.20
N TYR A 54 11.34 -9.43 12.62
CA TYR A 54 11.17 -9.27 11.18
C TYR A 54 11.21 -7.79 10.79
N PRO A 55 11.59 -7.46 9.52
CA PRO A 55 11.19 -6.18 8.96
C PRO A 55 9.67 -6.02 9.04
N GLY A 56 9.20 -4.79 9.28
CA GLY A 56 7.76 -4.53 9.24
C GLY A 56 7.16 -4.95 7.90
N MET A 57 6.00 -5.58 7.95
CA MET A 57 5.31 -6.03 6.73
C MET A 57 4.74 -4.86 5.95
N VAL A 58 4.71 -5.00 4.61
CA VAL A 58 4.03 -4.07 3.71
C VAL A 58 2.78 -4.76 3.17
N ASP A 59 1.60 -4.23 3.47
CA ASP A 59 0.35 -4.67 2.86
C ASP A 59 0.07 -3.83 1.62
N ALA A 60 0.25 -4.42 0.46
CA ALA A 60 0.16 -3.73 -0.83
C ALA A 60 -1.28 -3.62 -1.38
N HIS A 61 -2.31 -3.99 -0.61
CA HIS A 61 -3.69 -3.95 -1.09
C HIS A 61 -4.69 -3.73 0.04
N VAL A 62 -4.85 -2.48 0.47
CA VAL A 62 -5.78 -2.12 1.55
C VAL A 62 -6.84 -1.14 1.05
N HIS A 63 -8.07 -1.28 1.54
CA HIS A 63 -9.17 -0.37 1.28
C HIS A 63 -9.56 0.34 2.57
N CYS A 64 -9.21 1.63 2.71
CA CYS A 64 -9.53 2.41 3.91
C CYS A 64 -10.81 3.24 3.78
N HIS A 65 -11.32 3.43 2.55
CA HIS A 65 -12.47 4.30 2.28
C HIS A 65 -13.51 3.66 1.35
N SER A 66 -13.53 2.33 1.24
CA SER A 66 -14.49 1.62 0.38
C SER A 66 -15.92 1.68 0.91
N ASN A 67 -16.07 1.85 2.20
CA ASN A 67 -17.37 2.02 2.87
C ASN A 67 -17.25 3.05 4.03
N THR A 68 -18.38 3.49 4.57
CA THR A 68 -18.41 4.51 5.63
C THR A 68 -17.93 4.04 7.01
N ALA A 69 -17.84 2.72 7.21
CA ALA A 69 -17.37 2.15 8.48
C ALA A 69 -15.84 2.07 8.54
N GLU A 70 -15.15 2.22 7.40
CA GLU A 70 -13.70 2.18 7.28
C GLU A 70 -13.12 3.59 7.17
N ASN A 71 -11.92 3.76 7.68
CA ASN A 71 -11.13 4.98 7.57
C ASN A 71 -9.65 4.67 7.81
N PHE A 72 -8.77 5.65 7.58
CA PHE A 72 -7.34 5.51 7.81
C PHE A 72 -7.00 5.15 9.25
N GLU A 73 -7.69 5.72 10.23
CA GLU A 73 -7.41 5.45 11.63
C GLU A 73 -7.60 3.97 11.97
N LEU A 74 -8.77 3.42 11.66
CA LEU A 74 -9.08 2.02 11.96
C LEU A 74 -8.21 1.04 11.17
N ALA A 75 -8.05 1.29 9.87
CA ALA A 75 -7.24 0.43 9.01
C ALA A 75 -5.76 0.41 9.46
N THR A 76 -5.19 1.57 9.79
CA THR A 76 -3.79 1.64 10.23
C THR A 76 -3.57 1.14 11.65
N GLN A 77 -4.56 1.22 12.54
CA GLN A 77 -4.53 0.57 13.86
C GLN A 77 -4.53 -0.95 13.71
N ALA A 78 -5.39 -1.49 12.85
CA ALA A 78 -5.42 -2.93 12.57
C ALA A 78 -4.11 -3.41 11.92
N ALA A 79 -3.57 -2.64 10.98
CA ALA A 79 -2.28 -2.89 10.35
C ALA A 79 -1.15 -2.95 11.38
N ALA A 80 -1.04 -1.94 12.24
CA ALA A 80 -0.02 -1.90 13.30
C ALA A 80 -0.16 -3.08 14.27
N ALA A 81 -1.37 -3.42 14.69
CA ALA A 81 -1.62 -4.57 15.57
C ALA A 81 -1.22 -5.91 14.94
N GLY A 82 -1.27 -6.01 13.60
CA GLY A 82 -0.83 -7.16 12.81
C GLY A 82 0.65 -7.17 12.44
N GLY A 83 1.44 -6.16 12.84
CA GLY A 83 2.87 -6.05 12.48
C GLY A 83 3.11 -5.49 11.08
N VAL A 84 2.08 -4.92 10.44
CA VAL A 84 2.20 -4.18 9.19
C VAL A 84 2.64 -2.75 9.51
N THR A 85 3.71 -2.28 8.87
CA THR A 85 4.26 -0.94 9.09
C THR A 85 4.01 0.01 7.93
N THR A 86 3.58 -0.52 6.80
CA THR A 86 3.25 0.26 5.60
C THR A 86 2.06 -0.38 4.89
N ILE A 87 1.09 0.42 4.50
CA ILE A 87 -0.04 -0.02 3.66
C ILE A 87 -0.04 0.72 2.33
N VAL A 88 -0.54 0.07 1.28
CA VAL A 88 -0.82 0.71 -0.01
C VAL A 88 -2.33 0.79 -0.19
N GLU A 89 -2.84 2.00 -0.12
CA GLU A 89 -4.27 2.30 -0.21
C GLU A 89 -4.78 2.25 -1.63
N MET A 90 -5.86 1.52 -1.84
CA MET A 90 -6.55 1.41 -3.12
C MET A 90 -7.45 2.62 -3.40
N PRO A 91 -7.57 3.08 -4.67
CA PRO A 91 -8.35 4.28 -5.02
C PRO A 91 -9.83 3.97 -5.28
N TYR A 92 -10.45 3.15 -4.42
CA TYR A 92 -11.86 2.74 -4.53
C TYR A 92 -12.70 3.40 -3.42
N ASP A 93 -12.72 4.73 -3.43
CA ASP A 93 -13.34 5.51 -2.36
C ASP A 93 -14.86 5.64 -2.56
N GLN A 94 -15.57 5.65 -1.45
CA GLN A 94 -17.00 5.99 -1.47
C GLN A 94 -17.18 7.48 -1.81
N GLY A 95 -17.95 7.75 -2.83
CA GLY A 95 -18.39 9.10 -3.20
C GLY A 95 -17.55 9.82 -4.24
N ALA A 96 -16.25 9.52 -4.40
CA ALA A 96 -15.45 10.14 -5.46
C ALA A 96 -14.23 9.29 -5.83
N PRO A 97 -14.01 9.03 -7.14
CA PRO A 97 -12.81 8.34 -7.59
C PRO A 97 -11.56 9.19 -7.36
N VAL A 98 -10.45 8.54 -6.96
CA VAL A 98 -9.16 9.20 -6.71
C VAL A 98 -8.40 9.37 -8.03
N ASN A 99 -8.99 10.16 -8.94
CA ASN A 99 -8.50 10.37 -10.31
C ASN A 99 -8.23 11.83 -10.65
N LYS A 100 -8.24 12.72 -9.65
CA LYS A 100 -7.94 14.14 -9.80
C LYS A 100 -6.95 14.60 -8.75
N PRO A 101 -6.02 15.50 -9.08
CA PRO A 101 -5.01 16.00 -8.14
C PRO A 101 -5.61 16.58 -6.86
N GLU A 102 -6.72 17.32 -6.95
CA GLU A 102 -7.37 17.91 -5.78
C GLU A 102 -8.01 16.86 -4.86
N VAL A 103 -8.57 15.78 -5.41
CA VAL A 103 -9.12 14.66 -4.63
C VAL A 103 -7.99 13.90 -3.97
N PHE A 104 -6.91 13.62 -4.71
CA PHE A 104 -5.73 12.94 -4.21
C PHE A 104 -5.09 13.72 -3.05
N ARG A 105 -4.85 15.02 -3.23
CA ARG A 105 -4.26 15.91 -2.21
C ARG A 105 -5.11 15.97 -0.95
N LYS A 106 -6.45 16.06 -1.08
CA LYS A 106 -7.36 16.03 0.05
C LYS A 106 -7.22 14.73 0.85
N LYS A 107 -7.11 13.60 0.16
CA LYS A 107 -6.91 12.28 0.79
C LYS A 107 -5.55 12.18 1.48
N VAL A 108 -4.47 12.67 0.87
CA VAL A 108 -3.14 12.78 1.49
C VAL A 108 -3.19 13.59 2.79
N GLY A 109 -3.92 14.70 2.80
CA GLY A 109 -4.07 15.54 3.99
C GLY A 109 -4.73 14.84 5.19
N ALA A 110 -5.50 13.77 4.95
CA ALA A 110 -6.12 12.98 6.01
C ALA A 110 -5.14 11.99 6.66
N ILE A 111 -4.09 11.57 5.95
CA ILE A 111 -3.13 10.56 6.44
C ILE A 111 -2.37 11.05 7.67
N GLY A 112 -1.86 12.27 7.65
CA GLY A 112 -0.96 12.79 8.69
C GLY A 112 -1.59 13.01 10.07
N GLN A 113 -2.91 12.89 10.21
CA GLN A 113 -3.61 13.22 11.44
C GLN A 113 -3.92 12.01 12.33
N THR A 114 -4.16 10.85 11.74
CA THR A 114 -4.71 9.69 12.46
C THR A 114 -3.99 8.38 12.18
N CYS A 115 -3.16 8.29 11.15
CA CYS A 115 -2.49 7.06 10.77
C CYS A 115 -1.44 6.60 11.79
N ARG A 116 -1.37 5.29 12.02
CA ARG A 116 -0.43 4.63 12.93
C ARG A 116 0.74 3.98 12.21
N VAL A 117 0.63 3.81 10.89
CA VAL A 117 1.65 3.25 10.00
C VAL A 117 1.78 4.13 8.77
N ASP A 118 2.82 3.93 7.99
CA ASP A 118 3.01 4.64 6.73
C ASP A 118 1.94 4.25 5.72
N VAL A 119 1.49 5.22 4.93
CA VAL A 119 0.47 5.02 3.90
C VAL A 119 0.99 5.52 2.56
N ALA A 120 1.15 4.61 1.62
CA ALA A 120 1.32 4.93 0.21
C ALA A 120 -0.05 4.88 -0.49
N MET A 121 -0.29 5.75 -1.46
CA MET A 121 -1.58 5.82 -2.13
C MET A 121 -1.45 5.58 -3.63
N LEU A 122 -2.33 4.74 -4.16
CA LEU A 122 -2.56 4.62 -5.59
C LEU A 122 -3.60 5.64 -6.06
N ALA A 123 -3.41 6.10 -7.28
CA ALA A 123 -4.45 6.83 -8.03
C ALA A 123 -5.19 5.88 -8.98
N THR A 124 -6.32 6.33 -9.51
CA THR A 124 -6.99 5.70 -10.64
C THR A 124 -7.14 6.72 -11.78
N LEU A 125 -7.67 6.28 -12.90
CA LEU A 125 -7.96 7.15 -14.05
C LEU A 125 -9.45 7.02 -14.43
N ARG A 126 -9.95 8.03 -15.17
CA ARG A 126 -11.29 8.01 -15.72
C ARG A 126 -11.40 6.96 -16.84
N LYS A 127 -12.61 6.50 -17.13
CA LYS A 127 -12.89 5.56 -18.23
C LYS A 127 -12.27 6.01 -19.57
N ARG A 128 -12.30 7.32 -19.83
CA ARG A 128 -11.72 7.98 -21.00
C ARG A 128 -10.73 9.05 -20.54
N ALA A 129 -9.65 8.61 -19.90
CA ALA A 129 -8.59 9.48 -19.45
C ALA A 129 -7.67 9.88 -20.61
N GLU A 130 -7.03 11.02 -20.47
CA GLU A 130 -5.96 11.47 -21.34
C GLU A 130 -4.60 11.20 -20.66
N ALA A 131 -3.55 10.97 -21.46
CA ALA A 131 -2.21 10.65 -20.92
C ALA A 131 -1.68 11.77 -20.00
N GLU A 132 -2.06 13.02 -20.29
CA GLU A 132 -1.69 14.21 -19.51
C GLU A 132 -2.23 14.21 -18.08
N GLU A 133 -3.25 13.38 -17.77
CA GLU A 133 -3.81 13.27 -16.43
C GLU A 133 -2.88 12.48 -15.47
N VAL A 134 -1.93 11.70 -16.00
CA VAL A 134 -0.99 10.90 -15.22
C VAL A 134 -0.02 11.77 -14.42
N ALA A 135 0.70 12.65 -15.08
CA ALA A 135 1.76 13.44 -14.48
C ALA A 135 1.30 14.30 -13.28
N PRO A 136 0.12 14.96 -13.30
CA PRO A 136 -0.40 15.69 -12.15
C PRO A 136 -0.60 14.80 -10.91
N LEU A 137 -1.12 13.59 -11.06
CA LEU A 137 -1.33 12.66 -9.95
C LEU A 137 -0.01 12.16 -9.36
N VAL A 138 0.97 11.85 -10.21
CA VAL A 138 2.32 11.49 -9.75
C VAL A 138 2.98 12.64 -8.98
N ARG A 139 2.83 13.89 -9.43
CA ARG A 139 3.35 15.07 -8.71
C ARG A 139 2.71 15.27 -7.34
N GLU A 140 1.46 14.86 -7.15
CA GLU A 140 0.82 14.87 -5.82
C GLU A 140 1.28 13.71 -4.92
N GLY A 141 2.10 12.78 -5.42
CA GLY A 141 2.67 11.68 -4.65
C GLY A 141 2.01 10.32 -4.87
N ALA A 142 1.24 10.15 -5.95
CA ALA A 142 0.73 8.82 -6.28
C ALA A 142 1.90 7.84 -6.49
N CYS A 143 1.94 6.78 -5.67
CA CYS A 143 2.98 5.75 -5.74
C CYS A 143 2.77 4.77 -6.90
N GLY A 144 1.64 4.87 -7.60
CA GLY A 144 1.25 4.04 -8.74
C GLY A 144 -0.21 4.24 -9.10
N PHE A 145 -0.68 3.42 -10.02
CA PHE A 145 -2.05 3.47 -10.49
C PHE A 145 -2.73 2.10 -10.30
N LYS A 146 -3.99 2.13 -9.90
CA LYS A 146 -4.88 0.97 -9.88
C LYS A 146 -6.05 1.24 -10.79
N MET A 147 -6.25 0.41 -11.79
CA MET A 147 -7.31 0.54 -12.78
C MET A 147 -8.14 -0.72 -12.85
N SER A 148 -9.32 -0.66 -13.46
CA SER A 148 -10.15 -1.83 -13.73
C SER A 148 -10.23 -2.11 -15.22
N VAL A 149 -10.10 -3.37 -15.60
CA VAL A 149 -10.43 -3.90 -16.93
C VAL A 149 -11.78 -4.63 -16.91
N TYR A 150 -12.51 -4.50 -15.83
CA TYR A 150 -13.85 -5.01 -15.59
C TYR A 150 -14.73 -3.89 -15.04
N GLU A 151 -16.00 -3.81 -15.46
CA GLU A 151 -16.94 -2.79 -14.94
C GLU A 151 -17.40 -3.16 -13.53
N THR A 152 -16.70 -2.63 -12.53
CA THR A 152 -17.00 -2.87 -11.11
C THR A 152 -18.06 -1.88 -10.61
N ASP A 153 -17.82 -0.61 -10.85
CA ASP A 153 -18.66 0.51 -10.44
C ASP A 153 -18.37 1.67 -11.40
N PRO A 154 -19.34 2.07 -12.24
CA PRO A 154 -19.11 3.05 -13.30
C PRO A 154 -18.76 4.45 -12.79
N ASP A 155 -19.10 4.76 -11.55
CA ASP A 155 -18.86 6.08 -10.96
C ASP A 155 -17.58 6.13 -10.13
N ARG A 156 -17.30 5.08 -9.34
CA ARG A 156 -16.19 5.05 -8.38
C ARG A 156 -14.91 4.44 -8.97
N PHE A 157 -15.06 3.41 -9.78
CA PHE A 157 -13.94 2.65 -10.32
C PHE A 157 -14.31 2.02 -11.67
N PRO A 158 -14.50 2.86 -12.71
CA PRO A 158 -14.96 2.42 -14.01
C PRO A 158 -13.95 1.52 -14.71
N ARG A 159 -14.44 0.65 -15.58
CA ARG A 159 -13.58 -0.03 -16.54
C ARG A 159 -12.89 1.00 -17.42
N ILE A 160 -11.58 0.90 -17.57
CA ILE A 160 -10.80 1.68 -18.53
C ILE A 160 -10.94 1.03 -19.92
N ASP A 161 -11.21 1.84 -20.94
CA ASP A 161 -11.27 1.36 -22.31
C ASP A 161 -9.89 0.97 -22.83
N ASP A 162 -9.81 -0.04 -23.69
CA ASP A 162 -8.53 -0.65 -24.10
C ASP A 162 -7.64 0.31 -24.90
N ASP A 163 -8.26 1.20 -25.70
CA ASP A 163 -7.57 2.25 -26.44
C ASP A 163 -6.95 3.31 -25.49
N ILE A 164 -7.61 3.58 -24.37
CA ILE A 164 -7.09 4.47 -23.33
C ILE A 164 -5.90 3.84 -22.62
N LEU A 165 -5.98 2.53 -22.30
CA LEU A 165 -4.83 1.84 -21.73
C LEU A 165 -3.59 1.96 -22.61
N TRP A 166 -3.75 1.82 -23.92
CA TRP A 166 -2.64 1.97 -24.87
C TRP A 166 -2.00 3.37 -24.83
N GLN A 167 -2.75 4.39 -24.49
CA GLN A 167 -2.26 5.77 -24.39
C GLN A 167 -1.63 6.08 -23.02
N VAL A 168 -2.26 5.63 -21.93
CA VAL A 168 -1.83 6.02 -20.58
C VAL A 168 -0.68 5.16 -20.03
N LEU A 169 -0.59 3.89 -20.40
CA LEU A 169 0.46 3.00 -19.88
C LEU A 169 1.89 3.46 -20.22
N PRO A 170 2.20 3.90 -21.45
CA PRO A 170 3.52 4.45 -21.75
C PRO A 170 3.84 5.70 -20.91
N GLU A 171 2.84 6.55 -20.64
CA GLU A 171 3.04 7.73 -19.80
C GLU A 171 3.31 7.36 -18.36
N ILE A 172 2.54 6.43 -17.78
CA ILE A 172 2.79 5.93 -16.43
C ILE A 172 4.19 5.32 -16.32
N ALA A 173 4.61 4.54 -17.32
CA ALA A 173 5.94 3.95 -17.36
C ALA A 173 7.07 4.99 -17.37
N ARG A 174 6.90 6.15 -18.02
CA ARG A 174 7.88 7.24 -17.98
C ARG A 174 8.10 7.81 -16.59
N HIS A 175 7.10 7.73 -15.73
CA HIS A 175 7.21 8.15 -14.33
C HIS A 175 7.79 7.08 -13.41
N GLY A 176 8.03 5.86 -13.90
CA GLY A 176 8.64 4.76 -13.14
C GLY A 176 7.76 4.23 -12.01
N VAL A 177 6.44 4.44 -12.07
CA VAL A 177 5.50 3.96 -11.05
C VAL A 177 4.73 2.73 -11.55
N PRO A 178 4.35 1.80 -10.63
CA PRO A 178 3.66 0.56 -11.00
C PRO A 178 2.20 0.79 -11.40
N VAL A 179 1.66 -0.16 -12.15
CA VAL A 179 0.23 -0.26 -12.46
C VAL A 179 -0.30 -1.60 -11.97
N GLY A 180 -1.41 -1.56 -11.24
CA GLY A 180 -2.19 -2.73 -10.87
C GLY A 180 -3.54 -2.74 -11.58
N PHE A 181 -4.03 -3.93 -11.91
CA PHE A 181 -5.35 -4.09 -12.50
C PHE A 181 -6.28 -4.85 -11.58
N HIS A 182 -7.53 -4.40 -11.50
CA HIS A 182 -8.65 -5.23 -11.06
C HIS A 182 -9.09 -6.01 -12.28
N GLY A 183 -8.72 -7.29 -12.31
CA GLY A 183 -8.86 -8.14 -13.49
C GLY A 183 -10.03 -9.07 -13.40
N ALA A 184 -10.84 -9.07 -14.46
CA ALA A 184 -11.84 -10.08 -14.74
C ALA A 184 -12.13 -10.02 -16.25
N ILE A 185 -12.77 -11.02 -16.79
CA ILE A 185 -13.22 -11.02 -18.18
C ILE A 185 -14.73 -10.78 -18.18
N ASP A 186 -15.14 -9.55 -18.53
CA ASP A 186 -16.52 -9.08 -18.50
C ASP A 186 -17.49 -10.10 -19.11
N LEU A 187 -17.23 -10.54 -20.35
CA LEU A 187 -18.09 -11.46 -21.07
C LEU A 187 -18.29 -12.80 -20.36
N ILE A 188 -17.25 -13.30 -19.66
CA ILE A 188 -17.35 -14.55 -18.90
C ILE A 188 -18.17 -14.31 -17.63
N ILE A 189 -17.95 -13.20 -16.94
CA ILE A 189 -18.67 -12.87 -15.71
C ILE A 189 -20.15 -12.61 -16.00
N GLU A 190 -20.45 -11.84 -17.03
CA GLU A 190 -21.81 -11.54 -17.47
C GLU A 190 -22.61 -12.81 -17.82
N ASP A 191 -21.96 -13.83 -18.37
CA ASP A 191 -22.59 -15.13 -18.64
C ASP A 191 -22.68 -16.02 -17.39
N LEU A 192 -21.61 -16.09 -16.59
CA LEU A 192 -21.55 -17.02 -15.45
C LEU A 192 -22.44 -16.60 -14.26
N ILE A 193 -22.55 -15.31 -13.95
CA ILE A 193 -23.36 -14.83 -12.83
C ILE A 193 -24.83 -15.22 -12.98
N PRO A 194 -25.51 -14.98 -14.11
CA PRO A 194 -26.88 -15.42 -14.31
C PRO A 194 -27.04 -16.95 -14.27
N ARG A 195 -26.05 -17.70 -14.78
CA ARG A 195 -26.08 -19.18 -14.71
C ARG A 195 -25.98 -19.66 -13.27
N ALA A 196 -25.04 -19.13 -12.48
CA ALA A 196 -24.89 -19.49 -11.08
C ALA A 196 -26.15 -19.16 -10.26
N LYS A 197 -26.74 -17.96 -10.46
CA LYS A 197 -28.00 -17.58 -9.80
C LYS A 197 -29.18 -18.50 -10.15
N ARG A 198 -29.21 -19.09 -11.34
CA ARG A 198 -30.25 -20.06 -11.74
C ARG A 198 -30.01 -21.47 -11.20
N ALA A 199 -28.76 -21.80 -10.91
CA ALA A 199 -28.38 -23.12 -10.41
C ALA A 199 -28.53 -23.28 -8.88
N GLY A 200 -28.75 -22.20 -8.14
CA GLY A 200 -28.84 -22.12 -6.67
C GLY A 200 -27.47 -21.90 -6.08
#